data_2ead27a58285433012a8917e330407f4
#
_entry.id   2ead27a58285433012a8917e330407f4
#
_cell.length_a   1.000
_cell.length_b   1.000
_cell.length_c   1.000
_cell.angle_alpha   90.00
_cell.angle_beta   90.00
_cell.angle_gamma   90.00
#
_symmetry.space_group_name_H-M   'P 1'
#
loop_
_entity.id
_entity.type
_entity.pdbx_description
1 polymer ?
#
loop_
_entity_poly.entity_id
_entity_poly.type
_entity_poly.pdbx_seq_one_letter_code
_entity_poly.pdbx_strand_id
1 'polypeptide(L)'
;MARVTKKIHYFRSVSYQNLAYAFQAPLVEALAAFPNVADTEIDFVDHVVRVQRRSVEDDFVLLHLTKYIPGNRNSVITPRAAVVDDQEMGHAAPEGKEFKSGECFILVSGYHILFCSNGISYQKSELYIHKFLQESRIDFESFKFKPASNLDKLALLRRQGVKSIRLDVNAFRLSLPEGRDSWFASAVEGVKNEISALIGRDQSRSEERALEDLIVSVEIGLEGNSRAAEDAQNTVVDLAAEVINDEDLGFDGFTIRTRDNIPVTSNDIRLSTGFRVTMVDTSLNHGETWTAMRRYYNQLRNDHLLEQ
;
A
#
# COMPACT_ATOMS: atom_id res chain seq x y z
N MET A 1 -18.38 -18.02 -1.93
CA MET A 1 -17.51 -16.87 -2.27
C MET A 1 -16.50 -16.70 -1.14
N ALA A 2 -15.22 -16.56 -1.47
CA ALA A 2 -14.18 -16.35 -0.46
C ALA A 2 -14.26 -14.94 0.11
N ARG A 3 -13.98 -14.78 1.41
CA ARG A 3 -13.80 -13.48 2.04
C ARG A 3 -12.31 -13.24 2.32
N VAL A 4 -11.82 -12.10 1.90
CA VAL A 4 -10.42 -11.69 2.12
C VAL A 4 -10.36 -10.44 2.98
N THR A 5 -9.26 -10.27 3.68
CA THR A 5 -8.97 -9.03 4.41
C THR A 5 -8.19 -8.09 3.51
N LYS A 6 -8.65 -6.86 3.37
CA LYS A 6 -7.97 -5.78 2.64
C LYS A 6 -7.78 -4.59 3.55
N LYS A 7 -6.86 -3.69 3.18
CA LYS A 7 -6.60 -2.44 3.90
C LYS A 7 -7.08 -1.24 3.07
N ILE A 8 -7.62 -0.26 3.75
CA ILE A 8 -7.89 1.09 3.22
C ILE A 8 -6.87 2.02 3.85
N HIS A 9 -6.15 2.76 3.03
CA HIS A 9 -5.15 3.73 3.45
C HIS A 9 -5.68 5.13 3.20
N TYR A 10 -5.34 6.07 4.09
CA TYR A 10 -5.69 7.47 3.94
C TYR A 10 -4.49 8.27 3.45
N PHE A 11 -4.71 9.04 2.39
CA PHE A 11 -3.76 9.97 1.78
C PHE A 11 -4.37 11.36 1.71
N ARG A 12 -3.51 12.35 1.53
CA ARG A 12 -3.88 13.71 1.15
C ARG A 12 -3.28 14.05 -0.19
N SER A 13 -4.06 14.73 -1.01
CA SER A 13 -3.54 15.37 -2.20
C SER A 13 -2.83 16.66 -1.81
N VAL A 14 -1.57 16.79 -2.19
CA VAL A 14 -0.75 17.96 -1.94
C VAL A 14 -0.10 18.43 -3.22
N SER A 15 -0.05 19.76 -3.42
CA SER A 15 0.69 20.37 -4.52
C SER A 15 2.21 20.19 -4.33
N TYR A 16 2.99 20.51 -5.35
CA TYR A 16 4.45 20.50 -5.23
C TYR A 16 4.99 21.49 -4.16
N GLN A 17 4.18 22.47 -3.76
CA GLN A 17 4.50 23.36 -2.64
C GLN A 17 4.11 22.78 -1.27
N ASN A 18 3.70 21.51 -1.22
CA ASN A 18 3.17 20.82 -0.02
C ASN A 18 1.92 21.45 0.60
N LEU A 19 1.17 22.23 -0.17
CA LEU A 19 -0.14 22.73 0.23
C LEU A 19 -1.23 21.74 -0.13
N ALA A 20 -2.27 21.63 0.69
CA ALA A 20 -3.42 20.79 0.39
C ALA A 20 -4.07 21.24 -0.92
N TYR A 21 -4.27 20.31 -1.85
CA TYR A 21 -4.86 20.58 -3.15
C TYR A 21 -6.12 19.74 -3.37
N ALA A 22 -7.27 20.42 -3.43
CA ALA A 22 -8.56 19.77 -3.66
C ALA A 22 -8.79 19.52 -5.15
N PHE A 23 -8.54 18.30 -5.61
CA PHE A 23 -8.73 17.92 -7.03
C PHE A 23 -10.08 17.26 -7.33
N GLN A 24 -10.99 17.18 -6.33
CA GLN A 24 -12.31 16.59 -6.52
C GLN A 24 -13.09 17.28 -7.66
N ALA A 25 -13.14 18.62 -7.68
CA ALA A 25 -13.87 19.33 -8.72
C ALA A 25 -13.33 19.12 -10.13
N PRO A 26 -12.01 19.27 -10.39
CA PRO A 26 -11.40 18.87 -11.67
C PRO A 26 -11.70 17.41 -12.06
N LEU A 27 -11.67 16.48 -11.10
CA LEU A 27 -11.97 15.08 -11.35
C LEU A 27 -13.43 14.86 -11.78
N VAL A 28 -14.38 15.52 -11.12
CA VAL A 28 -15.82 15.47 -11.49
C VAL A 28 -16.04 16.00 -12.90
N GLU A 29 -15.41 17.12 -13.24
CA GLU A 29 -15.49 17.72 -14.58
C GLU A 29 -14.91 16.78 -15.64
N ALA A 30 -13.74 16.18 -15.39
CA ALA A 30 -13.14 15.20 -16.29
C ALA A 30 -14.03 13.96 -16.49
N LEU A 31 -14.62 13.44 -15.43
CA LEU A 31 -15.53 12.31 -15.48
C LEU A 31 -16.83 12.65 -16.27
N ALA A 32 -17.28 13.91 -16.20
CA ALA A 32 -18.43 14.36 -17.00
C ALA A 32 -18.10 14.50 -18.50
N ALA A 33 -16.86 14.93 -18.82
CA ALA A 33 -16.38 15.03 -20.19
C ALA A 33 -16.21 13.65 -20.86
N PHE A 34 -15.92 12.61 -20.09
CA PHE A 34 -15.71 11.22 -20.56
C PHE A 34 -16.79 10.28 -19.97
N PRO A 35 -18.00 10.26 -20.58
CA PRO A 35 -19.13 9.54 -20.00
C PRO A 35 -19.01 8.02 -20.07
N ASN A 36 -18.28 7.47 -21.05
CA ASN A 36 -18.15 6.04 -21.25
C ASN A 36 -16.89 5.48 -20.62
N VAL A 37 -16.89 4.19 -20.30
CA VAL A 37 -15.72 3.48 -19.76
C VAL A 37 -14.55 3.54 -20.72
N ALA A 38 -14.81 3.37 -22.03
CA ALA A 38 -13.79 3.41 -23.08
C ALA A 38 -13.06 4.76 -23.15
N ASP A 39 -13.78 5.86 -22.93
CA ASP A 39 -13.19 7.20 -22.95
C ASP A 39 -12.20 7.44 -21.78
N THR A 40 -12.25 6.60 -20.76
CA THR A 40 -11.38 6.68 -19.58
C THR A 40 -10.15 5.76 -19.67
N GLU A 41 -9.94 5.08 -20.78
CA GLU A 41 -8.79 4.22 -21.00
C GLU A 41 -7.52 5.05 -21.21
N ILE A 42 -6.54 4.84 -20.37
CA ILE A 42 -5.22 5.46 -20.46
C ILE A 42 -4.19 4.38 -20.73
N ASP A 43 -3.46 4.55 -21.83
CA ASP A 43 -2.38 3.65 -22.21
C ASP A 43 -1.11 3.96 -21.40
N PHE A 44 -0.55 2.89 -20.81
CA PHE A 44 0.80 2.85 -20.29
C PHE A 44 1.65 1.92 -21.18
N VAL A 45 2.96 1.93 -21.00
CA VAL A 45 3.88 1.20 -21.89
C VAL A 45 3.52 -0.30 -22.01
N ASP A 46 3.08 -0.92 -20.93
CA ASP A 46 2.85 -2.36 -20.83
C ASP A 46 1.40 -2.75 -20.45
N HIS A 47 0.52 -1.77 -20.21
CA HIS A 47 -0.84 -2.04 -19.78
C HIS A 47 -1.76 -0.83 -19.98
N VAL A 48 -3.05 -1.09 -19.90
CA VAL A 48 -4.11 -0.06 -19.93
C VAL A 48 -4.78 0.00 -18.57
N VAL A 49 -5.08 1.22 -18.09
CA VAL A 49 -5.87 1.46 -16.88
C VAL A 49 -7.11 2.26 -17.27
N ARG A 50 -8.25 1.93 -16.67
CA ARG A 50 -9.51 2.64 -16.93
C ARG A 50 -10.38 2.75 -15.69
N VAL A 51 -11.35 3.66 -15.71
CA VAL A 51 -12.45 3.72 -14.75
C VAL A 51 -13.48 2.66 -15.10
N GLN A 52 -13.47 1.54 -14.39
CA GLN A 52 -14.43 0.47 -14.58
C GLN A 52 -15.81 0.82 -14.02
N ARG A 53 -15.83 1.53 -12.88
CA ARG A 53 -17.06 2.01 -12.22
C ARG A 53 -16.76 3.33 -11.51
N ARG A 54 -17.79 4.17 -11.43
CA ARG A 54 -17.72 5.43 -10.70
C ARG A 54 -19.04 5.74 -10.02
N SER A 55 -18.99 6.51 -8.95
CA SER A 55 -20.12 7.17 -8.32
C SER A 55 -19.68 8.59 -7.98
N VAL A 56 -20.45 9.58 -8.45
CA VAL A 56 -20.23 10.99 -8.10
C VAL A 56 -21.39 11.38 -7.18
N GLU A 57 -21.05 11.73 -5.96
CA GLU A 57 -21.97 12.15 -4.89
C GLU A 57 -21.58 13.56 -4.45
N ASP A 58 -22.42 14.25 -3.70
CA ASP A 58 -22.13 15.63 -3.27
C ASP A 58 -20.80 15.73 -2.51
N ASP A 59 -20.55 14.77 -1.59
CA ASP A 59 -19.38 14.77 -0.73
C ASP A 59 -18.21 13.93 -1.29
N PHE A 60 -18.46 13.01 -2.24
CA PHE A 60 -17.50 12.00 -2.65
C PHE A 60 -17.47 11.75 -4.15
N VAL A 61 -16.28 11.48 -4.65
CA VAL A 61 -16.08 10.75 -5.91
C VAL A 61 -15.51 9.38 -5.58
N LEU A 62 -16.20 8.35 -6.01
CA LEU A 62 -15.79 6.96 -5.84
C LEU A 62 -15.40 6.37 -7.18
N LEU A 63 -14.18 5.87 -7.28
CA LEU A 63 -13.64 5.24 -8.47
C LEU A 63 -13.29 3.79 -8.19
N HIS A 64 -13.58 2.93 -9.16
CA HIS A 64 -13.03 1.60 -9.30
C HIS A 64 -12.19 1.56 -10.56
N LEU A 65 -10.87 1.58 -10.42
CA LEU A 65 -9.95 1.46 -11.53
C LEU A 65 -9.62 0.00 -11.78
N THR A 66 -9.51 -0.37 -13.05
CA THR A 66 -9.05 -1.70 -13.47
C THR A 66 -7.89 -1.59 -14.43
N LYS A 67 -6.99 -2.57 -14.34
CA LYS A 67 -5.83 -2.72 -15.21
C LYS A 67 -5.94 -3.99 -16.02
N TYR A 68 -5.57 -3.93 -17.30
CA TYR A 68 -5.42 -5.09 -18.18
C TYR A 68 -4.22 -4.90 -19.11
N ILE A 69 -3.75 -6.01 -19.69
CA ILE A 69 -2.69 -6.01 -20.69
C ILE A 69 -3.35 -6.45 -22.00
N PRO A 70 -3.38 -5.60 -23.03
CA PRO A 70 -4.02 -5.95 -24.31
C PRO A 70 -3.47 -7.24 -24.91
N GLY A 71 -4.38 -8.15 -25.31
CA GLY A 71 -4.01 -9.42 -25.89
C GLY A 71 -3.35 -10.43 -24.96
N ASN A 72 -3.32 -10.15 -23.64
CA ASN A 72 -2.72 -11.07 -22.68
C ASN A 72 -3.47 -12.40 -22.61
N ARG A 73 -2.70 -13.49 -22.43
CA ARG A 73 -3.23 -14.84 -22.27
C ARG A 73 -2.94 -15.31 -20.84
N ASN A 74 -3.96 -15.88 -20.21
CA ASN A 74 -3.77 -16.50 -18.90
C ASN A 74 -3.31 -17.95 -19.05
N SER A 75 -2.21 -18.30 -18.41
CA SER A 75 -1.72 -19.68 -18.34
C SER A 75 -2.63 -20.53 -17.45
N VAL A 76 -2.89 -21.75 -17.89
CA VAL A 76 -3.54 -22.80 -17.08
C VAL A 76 -2.56 -23.94 -16.90
N ILE A 77 -2.60 -24.56 -15.74
CA ILE A 77 -1.78 -25.68 -15.33
C ILE A 77 -2.65 -26.90 -15.02
N THR A 78 -2.11 -28.09 -15.09
CA THR A 78 -2.78 -29.32 -14.68
C THR A 78 -2.54 -29.56 -13.18
N PRO A 79 -3.56 -29.37 -12.31
CA PRO A 79 -3.37 -29.64 -10.87
C PRO A 79 -2.96 -31.08 -10.64
N ARG A 80 -1.90 -31.27 -9.84
CA ARG A 80 -1.36 -32.61 -9.48
C ARG A 80 -0.96 -33.45 -10.69
N ALA A 81 -0.38 -32.81 -11.71
CA ALA A 81 0.17 -33.53 -12.87
C ALA A 81 1.13 -34.61 -12.42
N ALA A 82 0.95 -35.85 -12.95
CA ALA A 82 1.80 -36.98 -12.66
C ALA A 82 2.97 -37.10 -13.68
N VAL A 83 3.56 -35.94 -14.03
CA VAL A 83 4.66 -35.81 -15.00
C VAL A 83 5.76 -34.97 -14.36
N VAL A 84 6.99 -35.11 -14.91
CA VAL A 84 8.16 -34.36 -14.41
C VAL A 84 8.01 -32.87 -14.74
N ASP A 85 7.58 -32.56 -15.98
CA ASP A 85 7.39 -31.22 -16.48
C ASP A 85 5.96 -31.09 -17.04
N ASP A 86 5.17 -30.15 -16.52
CA ASP A 86 3.85 -29.81 -17.04
C ASP A 86 3.95 -28.59 -17.96
N GLN A 87 3.31 -28.68 -19.13
CA GLN A 87 3.27 -27.57 -20.08
C GLN A 87 2.13 -26.63 -19.74
N GLU A 88 2.45 -25.36 -19.49
CA GLU A 88 1.46 -24.32 -19.35
C GLU A 88 0.77 -24.04 -20.69
N MET A 89 -0.55 -24.00 -20.67
CA MET A 89 -1.35 -23.64 -21.84
C MET A 89 -1.94 -22.24 -21.65
N GLY A 90 -1.59 -21.33 -22.57
CA GLY A 90 -2.16 -19.99 -22.56
C GLY A 90 -3.56 -19.97 -23.16
N HIS A 91 -4.56 -19.47 -22.41
CA HIS A 91 -5.91 -19.21 -22.87
C HIS A 91 -6.10 -17.73 -23.17
N ALA A 92 -6.59 -17.43 -24.38
CA ALA A 92 -7.00 -16.06 -24.74
C ALA A 92 -8.29 -15.69 -24.00
N ALA A 93 -8.49 -14.40 -23.77
CA ALA A 93 -9.76 -13.90 -23.30
C ALA A 93 -10.86 -14.16 -24.33
N PRO A 94 -12.14 -14.27 -23.94
CA PRO A 94 -13.25 -14.34 -24.88
C PRO A 94 -13.23 -13.13 -25.83
N GLU A 95 -13.79 -13.31 -27.03
CA GLU A 95 -13.85 -12.25 -28.04
C GLU A 95 -14.44 -10.95 -27.47
N GLY A 96 -13.77 -9.82 -27.73
CA GLY A 96 -14.15 -8.50 -27.22
C GLY A 96 -13.93 -8.32 -25.71
N LYS A 97 -13.17 -9.20 -25.07
CA LYS A 97 -12.82 -9.13 -23.64
C LYS A 97 -11.31 -9.18 -23.44
N GLU A 98 -10.88 -8.66 -22.28
CA GLU A 98 -9.51 -8.74 -21.81
C GLU A 98 -9.46 -9.28 -20.38
N PHE A 99 -8.38 -9.96 -20.03
CA PHE A 99 -8.17 -10.41 -18.67
C PHE A 99 -7.74 -9.25 -17.79
N LYS A 100 -8.52 -9.02 -16.74
CA LYS A 100 -8.15 -8.05 -15.69
C LYS A 100 -6.91 -8.53 -14.94
N SER A 101 -5.87 -7.71 -14.88
CA SER A 101 -4.61 -8.00 -14.18
C SER A 101 -4.46 -7.27 -12.84
N GLY A 102 -5.40 -6.38 -12.50
CA GLY A 102 -5.41 -5.66 -11.23
C GLY A 102 -6.54 -4.66 -11.15
N GLU A 103 -6.79 -4.19 -9.92
CA GLU A 103 -7.78 -3.16 -9.65
C GLU A 103 -7.40 -2.36 -8.41
N CYS A 104 -7.98 -1.17 -8.25
CA CYS A 104 -7.99 -0.43 -7.00
C CYS A 104 -9.28 0.36 -6.86
N PHE A 105 -9.54 0.78 -5.63
CA PHE A 105 -10.67 1.61 -5.28
C PHE A 105 -10.17 2.90 -4.66
N ILE A 106 -10.76 4.02 -5.06
CA ILE A 106 -10.41 5.36 -4.61
C ILE A 106 -11.67 6.07 -4.18
N LEU A 107 -11.64 6.70 -3.02
CA LEU A 107 -12.63 7.68 -2.60
C LEU A 107 -11.91 9.02 -2.50
N VAL A 108 -12.46 10.04 -3.14
CA VAL A 108 -11.95 11.41 -3.11
C VAL A 108 -12.99 12.32 -2.46
N SER A 109 -12.56 13.14 -1.50
CA SER A 109 -13.36 14.19 -0.87
C SER A 109 -12.48 15.43 -0.66
N GLY A 110 -12.64 16.43 -1.51
CA GLY A 110 -11.75 17.58 -1.55
C GLY A 110 -10.30 17.18 -1.87
N TYR A 111 -9.42 17.29 -0.88
CA TYR A 111 -8.03 16.82 -0.94
C TYR A 111 -7.79 15.51 -0.17
N HIS A 112 -8.82 14.93 0.43
CA HIS A 112 -8.74 13.66 1.14
C HIS A 112 -8.94 12.50 0.19
N ILE A 113 -8.11 11.48 0.33
CA ILE A 113 -8.12 10.30 -0.53
C ILE A 113 -8.11 9.05 0.35
N LEU A 114 -9.05 8.15 0.13
CA LEU A 114 -8.97 6.80 0.62
C LEU A 114 -8.63 5.86 -0.53
N PHE A 115 -7.72 4.95 -0.30
CA PHE A 115 -7.19 4.05 -1.32
C PHE A 115 -7.19 2.60 -0.84
N CYS A 116 -7.70 1.70 -1.68
CA CYS A 116 -7.65 0.25 -1.45
C CYS A 116 -7.08 -0.45 -2.68
N SER A 117 -5.93 -1.10 -2.52
CA SER A 117 -5.24 -1.80 -3.60
C SER A 117 -5.68 -3.26 -3.74
N ASN A 118 -5.78 -3.71 -4.98
CA ASN A 118 -5.82 -5.12 -5.36
C ASN A 118 -5.09 -5.29 -6.71
N GLY A 119 -3.78 -5.01 -6.74
CA GLY A 119 -2.92 -5.13 -7.94
C GLY A 119 -2.64 -3.82 -8.69
N ILE A 120 -3.15 -2.68 -8.24
CA ILE A 120 -2.75 -1.35 -8.70
C ILE A 120 -2.25 -0.56 -7.49
N SER A 121 -1.02 -0.04 -7.54
CA SER A 121 -0.45 0.78 -6.47
C SER A 121 -1.03 2.20 -6.46
N TYR A 122 -0.87 2.92 -5.35
CA TYR A 122 -1.34 4.30 -5.26
C TYR A 122 -0.56 5.23 -6.21
N GLN A 123 0.74 4.99 -6.43
CA GLN A 123 1.56 5.77 -7.37
C GLN A 123 1.05 5.62 -8.82
N LYS A 124 0.68 4.38 -9.22
CA LYS A 124 0.08 4.14 -10.54
C LYS A 124 -1.29 4.80 -10.67
N SER A 125 -2.07 4.80 -9.60
CA SER A 125 -3.38 5.47 -9.57
C SER A 125 -3.25 6.99 -9.62
N GLU A 126 -2.27 7.56 -8.93
CA GLU A 126 -1.93 8.99 -9.01
C GLU A 126 -1.56 9.37 -10.45
N LEU A 127 -0.62 8.63 -11.06
CA LEU A 127 -0.21 8.87 -12.44
C LEU A 127 -1.38 8.70 -13.42
N TYR A 128 -2.27 7.72 -13.20
CA TYR A 128 -3.47 7.56 -13.99
C TYR A 128 -4.36 8.81 -13.92
N ILE A 129 -4.63 9.31 -12.71
CA ILE A 129 -5.49 10.49 -12.51
C ILE A 129 -4.87 11.72 -13.19
N HIS A 130 -3.54 11.92 -13.07
CA HIS A 130 -2.87 13.01 -13.77
C HIS A 130 -3.05 12.94 -15.28
N LYS A 131 -2.80 11.78 -15.90
CA LYS A 131 -2.97 11.60 -17.33
C LYS A 131 -4.43 11.79 -17.75
N PHE A 132 -5.36 11.25 -16.97
CA PHE A 132 -6.79 11.38 -17.23
C PHE A 132 -7.25 12.84 -17.21
N LEU A 133 -6.80 13.63 -16.25
CA LEU A 133 -7.08 15.07 -16.19
C LEU A 133 -6.44 15.82 -17.38
N GLN A 134 -5.22 15.47 -17.76
CA GLN A 134 -4.53 16.06 -18.93
C GLN A 134 -5.27 15.75 -20.24
N GLU A 135 -5.69 14.51 -20.47
CA GLU A 135 -6.41 14.10 -21.67
C GLU A 135 -7.80 14.75 -21.74
N SER A 136 -8.45 14.95 -20.60
CA SER A 136 -9.72 15.67 -20.53
C SER A 136 -9.56 17.18 -20.72
N ARG A 137 -8.33 17.70 -20.81
CA ARG A 137 -7.99 19.14 -21.00
C ARG A 137 -8.56 20.03 -19.90
N ILE A 138 -8.74 19.47 -18.72
CA ILE A 138 -9.15 20.21 -17.52
C ILE A 138 -7.91 20.90 -16.94
N ASP A 139 -8.07 22.15 -16.56
CA ASP A 139 -7.01 22.88 -15.85
C ASP A 139 -6.89 22.40 -14.42
N PHE A 140 -5.71 21.97 -14.02
CA PHE A 140 -5.44 21.49 -12.67
C PHE A 140 -3.98 21.75 -12.27
N GLU A 141 -3.76 21.96 -10.99
CA GLU A 141 -2.42 22.02 -10.42
C GLU A 141 -1.86 20.60 -10.23
N SER A 142 -0.61 20.39 -10.60
CA SER A 142 0.06 19.12 -10.36
C SER A 142 0.17 18.82 -8.86
N PHE A 143 -0.20 17.61 -8.47
CA PHE A 143 -0.28 17.16 -7.09
C PHE A 143 0.31 15.77 -6.92
N LYS A 144 0.52 15.35 -5.68
CA LYS A 144 0.93 13.98 -5.31
C LYS A 144 0.08 13.47 -4.14
N PHE A 145 -0.06 12.15 -4.08
CA PHE A 145 -0.69 11.47 -2.94
C PHE A 145 0.33 11.32 -1.82
N LYS A 146 0.13 12.05 -0.74
CA LYS A 146 0.97 11.97 0.45
C LYS A 146 0.26 11.16 1.51
N PRO A 147 0.86 10.05 1.99
CA PRO A 147 0.28 9.29 3.10
C PRO A 147 0.01 10.17 4.31
N ALA A 148 -1.16 10.02 4.88
CA ALA A 148 -1.51 10.77 6.08
C ALA A 148 -1.08 10.00 7.33
N SER A 149 -0.44 10.71 8.25
CA SER A 149 0.03 10.19 9.53
C SER A 149 -0.75 10.83 10.67
N ASN A 150 -0.93 10.08 11.74
CA ASN A 150 -1.52 10.59 12.98
C ASN A 150 -0.51 11.52 13.68
N LEU A 151 -0.73 12.83 13.56
CA LEU A 151 0.17 13.85 14.11
C LEU A 151 0.25 13.80 15.62
N ASP A 152 -0.82 13.42 16.32
CA ASP A 152 -0.82 13.28 17.78
C ASP A 152 0.10 12.14 18.23
N LYS A 153 0.12 11.02 17.49
CA LYS A 153 1.05 9.92 17.77
C LYS A 153 2.49 10.31 17.48
N LEU A 154 2.73 11.04 16.39
CA LEU A 154 4.06 11.58 16.07
C LEU A 154 4.52 12.60 17.14
N ALA A 155 3.63 13.49 17.57
CA ALA A 155 3.92 14.43 18.66
C ALA A 155 4.19 13.72 19.98
N LEU A 156 3.46 12.65 20.28
CA LEU A 156 3.70 11.80 21.44
C LEU A 156 5.11 11.20 21.39
N LEU A 157 5.53 10.62 20.26
CA LEU A 157 6.87 10.03 20.09
C LEU A 157 7.97 11.09 20.28
N ARG A 158 7.80 12.28 19.70
CA ARG A 158 8.75 13.40 19.88
C ARG A 158 8.84 13.87 21.33
N ARG A 159 7.70 13.98 22.04
CA ARG A 159 7.65 14.45 23.42
C ARG A 159 8.19 13.43 24.42
N GLN A 160 7.83 12.17 24.25
CA GLN A 160 8.23 11.09 25.18
C GLN A 160 9.58 10.49 24.84
N GLY A 161 10.09 10.72 23.63
CA GLY A 161 11.27 10.06 23.09
C GLY A 161 11.03 8.59 22.77
N VAL A 162 11.97 8.01 22.04
CA VAL A 162 11.93 6.60 21.62
C VAL A 162 12.88 5.79 22.49
N LYS A 163 12.40 4.66 23.02
CA LYS A 163 13.18 3.68 23.77
C LYS A 163 13.69 2.57 22.88
N SER A 164 12.82 2.01 22.06
CA SER A 164 13.16 0.98 21.07
C SER A 164 12.22 0.99 19.87
N ILE A 165 12.71 0.44 18.77
CA ILE A 165 11.97 0.17 17.55
C ILE A 165 12.06 -1.32 17.30
N ARG A 166 10.92 -2.00 17.23
CA ARG A 166 10.82 -3.39 16.80
C ARG A 166 10.27 -3.43 15.39
N LEU A 167 10.97 -4.14 14.53
CA LEU A 167 10.61 -4.37 13.13
C LEU A 167 10.26 -5.84 12.97
N ASP A 168 9.09 -6.13 12.43
CA ASP A 168 8.64 -7.49 12.14
C ASP A 168 8.75 -7.72 10.62
N VAL A 169 9.64 -8.63 10.22
CA VAL A 169 9.96 -8.93 8.82
C VAL A 169 9.73 -10.41 8.55
N ASN A 170 9.10 -10.73 7.43
CA ASN A 170 8.98 -12.12 7.02
C ASN A 170 10.36 -12.71 6.67
N ALA A 171 10.69 -13.88 7.21
CA ALA A 171 12.00 -14.50 7.04
C ALA A 171 12.33 -14.81 5.57
N PHE A 172 11.34 -15.18 4.77
CA PHE A 172 11.51 -15.41 3.35
C PHE A 172 11.94 -14.13 2.62
N ARG A 173 11.35 -12.98 2.94
CA ARG A 173 11.77 -11.69 2.36
C ARG A 173 13.21 -11.32 2.70
N LEU A 174 13.66 -11.66 3.91
CA LEU A 174 15.06 -11.45 4.31
C LEU A 174 16.05 -12.32 3.51
N SER A 175 15.62 -13.48 3.03
CA SER A 175 16.47 -14.38 2.23
C SER A 175 16.67 -13.92 0.78
N LEU A 176 15.82 -13.02 0.28
CA LEU A 176 15.92 -12.51 -1.10
C LEU A 176 17.08 -11.51 -1.26
N PRO A 177 17.85 -11.58 -2.36
CA PRO A 177 18.89 -10.59 -2.64
C PRO A 177 18.23 -9.27 -3.08
N GLU A 178 18.08 -8.31 -2.18
CA GLU A 178 17.62 -6.98 -2.52
C GLU A 178 18.80 -6.01 -2.65
N GLY A 179 18.91 -5.38 -3.82
CA GLY A 179 19.87 -4.32 -4.09
C GLY A 179 19.34 -2.95 -3.65
N ARG A 180 19.16 -2.72 -2.35
CA ARG A 180 18.79 -1.41 -1.81
C ARG A 180 19.83 -0.94 -0.80
N ASP A 181 20.40 0.24 -1.10
CA ASP A 181 21.26 1.01 -0.18
C ASP A 181 20.41 1.67 0.92
N SER A 182 19.77 0.88 1.78
CA SER A 182 19.13 1.40 2.99
C SER A 182 19.98 1.04 4.21
N TRP A 183 20.04 1.95 5.20
CA TRP A 183 20.70 1.67 6.50
C TRP A 183 20.15 0.39 7.13
N PHE A 184 18.90 0.08 6.88
CA PHE A 184 18.22 -1.14 7.31
C PHE A 184 18.85 -2.38 6.70
N ALA A 185 19.19 -2.35 5.40
CA ALA A 185 19.91 -3.45 4.75
C ALA A 185 21.19 -3.78 5.53
N SER A 186 21.93 -2.76 5.95
CA SER A 186 23.16 -2.93 6.75
C SER A 186 22.88 -3.43 8.15
N ALA A 187 21.81 -2.95 8.81
CA ALA A 187 21.44 -3.39 10.17
C ALA A 187 20.90 -4.84 10.18
N VAL A 188 20.26 -5.27 9.09
CA VAL A 188 19.69 -6.62 8.96
C VAL A 188 20.65 -7.59 8.27
N GLU A 189 21.70 -7.13 7.62
CA GLU A 189 22.68 -7.98 6.92
C GLU A 189 23.35 -8.99 7.87
N GLY A 190 23.63 -8.60 9.10
CA GLY A 190 24.10 -9.50 10.16
C GLY A 190 23.07 -10.59 10.47
N VAL A 191 21.82 -10.22 10.66
CA VAL A 191 20.70 -11.15 10.94
C VAL A 191 20.42 -12.04 9.72
N LYS A 192 20.49 -11.48 8.51
CA LYS A 192 20.32 -12.21 7.25
C LYS A 192 21.37 -13.32 7.12
N ASN A 193 22.63 -13.01 7.40
CA ASN A 193 23.72 -13.97 7.34
C ASN A 193 23.55 -15.11 8.36
N GLU A 194 23.09 -14.79 9.59
CA GLU A 194 22.79 -15.80 10.60
C GLU A 194 21.60 -16.68 10.23
N ILE A 195 20.52 -16.09 9.72
CA ILE A 195 19.34 -16.83 9.24
C ILE A 195 19.72 -17.74 8.05
N SER A 196 20.48 -17.21 7.10
CA SER A 196 20.96 -17.98 5.95
C SER A 196 21.90 -19.14 6.37
N ALA A 197 22.67 -18.95 7.44
CA ALA A 197 23.50 -20.00 8.01
C ALA A 197 22.71 -21.07 8.77
N LEU A 198 21.60 -20.68 9.45
CA LEU A 198 20.71 -21.59 10.16
C LEU A 198 19.85 -22.45 9.20
N ILE A 199 19.52 -21.92 8.04
CA ILE A 199 18.63 -22.59 7.06
C ILE A 199 19.39 -23.58 6.17
N GLY A 200 20.73 -23.50 6.11
CA GLY A 200 21.57 -24.45 5.38
C GLY A 200 21.55 -24.29 3.86
N ARG A 201 22.52 -24.93 3.19
CA ARG A 201 22.75 -24.79 1.73
C ARG A 201 21.84 -25.61 0.83
N ASP A 202 21.08 -26.56 1.39
CA ASP A 202 20.16 -27.44 0.65
C ASP A 202 18.73 -27.22 1.14
N GLN A 203 18.04 -26.22 0.58
CA GLN A 203 16.66 -25.94 0.91
C GLN A 203 15.73 -26.94 0.22
N SER A 204 15.02 -27.74 1.02
CA SER A 204 13.88 -28.49 0.52
C SER A 204 12.65 -27.56 0.40
N ARG A 205 11.71 -27.88 -0.51
CA ARG A 205 10.43 -27.12 -0.64
C ARG A 205 9.63 -26.99 0.66
N SER A 206 9.86 -27.86 1.64
CA SER A 206 9.24 -27.79 2.96
C SER A 206 9.86 -26.71 3.84
N GLU A 207 11.15 -26.42 3.67
CA GLU A 207 11.88 -25.38 4.40
C GLU A 207 11.57 -23.98 3.84
N GLU A 208 11.42 -23.83 2.52
CA GLU A 208 10.94 -22.58 1.91
C GLU A 208 9.56 -22.19 2.43
N ARG A 209 8.62 -23.15 2.54
CA ARG A 209 7.29 -22.91 3.12
C ARG A 209 7.34 -22.54 4.61
N ALA A 210 8.27 -23.15 5.36
CA ALA A 210 8.47 -22.80 6.76
C ALA A 210 8.97 -21.36 6.91
N LEU A 211 9.78 -20.86 5.96
CA LEU A 211 10.25 -19.48 5.94
C LEU A 211 9.14 -18.46 5.64
N GLU A 212 8.15 -18.84 4.83
CA GLU A 212 6.98 -17.99 4.52
C GLU A 212 6.14 -17.72 5.77
N ASP A 213 6.12 -18.65 6.75
CA ASP A 213 5.36 -18.55 7.99
C ASP A 213 6.18 -17.96 9.15
N LEU A 214 7.52 -17.81 8.98
CA LEU A 214 8.39 -17.29 10.03
C LEU A 214 8.48 -15.76 9.97
N ILE A 215 8.30 -15.13 11.14
CA ILE A 215 8.52 -13.70 11.33
C ILE A 215 9.80 -13.51 12.14
N VAL A 216 10.71 -12.71 11.60
CA VAL A 216 11.91 -12.26 12.29
C VAL A 216 11.63 -10.90 12.89
N SER A 217 11.81 -10.80 14.20
CA SER A 217 11.68 -9.52 14.91
C SER A 217 13.08 -8.97 15.22
N VAL A 218 13.37 -7.79 14.66
CA VAL A 218 14.59 -7.03 14.97
C VAL A 218 14.24 -5.92 15.92
N GLU A 219 14.86 -5.88 17.11
CA GLU A 219 14.67 -4.79 18.06
C GLU A 219 15.95 -3.94 18.16
N ILE A 220 15.80 -2.67 17.86
CA ILE A 220 16.84 -1.65 17.98
C ILE A 220 16.46 -0.75 19.15
N GLY A 221 17.25 -0.70 20.20
CA GLY A 221 16.89 0.05 21.39
C GLY A 221 18.10 0.67 22.07
N LEU A 222 17.81 1.59 22.97
CA LEU A 222 18.80 2.17 23.86
C LEU A 222 19.01 1.21 25.04
N GLU A 223 20.24 0.81 25.28
CA GLU A 223 20.60 0.03 26.46
C GLU A 223 20.31 0.83 27.74
N GLY A 224 19.59 0.22 28.67
CA GLY A 224 18.89 0.73 29.86
C GLY A 224 19.47 1.84 30.73
N ASN A 225 20.35 2.68 30.21
CA ASN A 225 20.94 3.77 30.94
C ASN A 225 20.26 5.11 30.59
N SER A 226 19.61 5.75 31.55
CA SER A 226 18.94 7.06 31.41
C SER A 226 19.85 8.19 30.93
N ARG A 227 21.15 7.93 30.77
CA ARG A 227 22.18 8.85 30.28
C ARG A 227 22.73 8.44 28.91
N ALA A 228 21.98 7.68 28.12
CA ALA A 228 22.36 7.50 26.72
C ALA A 228 22.64 8.87 26.12
N ALA A 229 23.77 9.01 25.44
CA ALA A 229 24.16 10.27 24.83
C ALA A 229 23.02 10.83 23.98
N GLU A 230 22.82 12.13 24.01
CA GLU A 230 21.75 12.81 23.27
C GLU A 230 21.77 12.42 21.79
N ASP A 231 22.97 12.18 21.24
CA ASP A 231 23.17 11.68 19.89
C ASP A 231 22.55 10.30 19.63
N ALA A 232 22.68 9.35 20.57
CA ALA A 232 22.07 8.02 20.44
C ALA A 232 20.54 8.10 20.49
N GLN A 233 20.00 9.04 21.28
CA GLN A 233 18.56 9.27 21.36
C GLN A 233 18.02 9.88 20.07
N ASN A 234 18.73 10.86 19.51
CA ASN A 234 18.38 11.49 18.25
C ASN A 234 18.43 10.45 17.12
N THR A 235 19.48 9.61 17.09
CA THR A 235 19.59 8.53 16.10
C THR A 235 18.38 7.60 16.12
N VAL A 236 17.92 7.16 17.30
CA VAL A 236 16.73 6.26 17.39
C VAL A 236 15.44 6.98 16.99
N VAL A 237 15.32 8.29 17.27
CA VAL A 237 14.17 9.10 16.81
C VAL A 237 14.19 9.27 15.29
N ASP A 238 15.36 9.53 14.71
CA ASP A 238 15.53 9.69 13.25
C ASP A 238 15.24 8.37 12.53
N LEU A 239 15.73 7.24 13.07
CA LEU A 239 15.39 5.90 12.59
C LEU A 239 13.88 5.62 12.65
N ALA A 240 13.22 6.01 13.75
CA ALA A 240 11.77 5.88 13.85
C ALA A 240 11.05 6.71 12.80
N ALA A 241 11.51 7.93 12.54
CA ALA A 241 10.94 8.79 11.50
C ALA A 241 11.16 8.20 10.10
N GLU A 242 12.32 7.60 9.82
CA GLU A 242 12.62 6.92 8.56
C GLU A 242 11.70 5.71 8.35
N VAL A 243 11.58 4.82 9.35
CA VAL A 243 10.67 3.66 9.34
C VAL A 243 9.20 4.06 9.11
N ILE A 244 8.79 5.21 9.68
CA ILE A 244 7.42 5.73 9.51
C ILE A 244 7.19 6.21 8.08
N ASN A 245 8.19 6.87 7.48
CA ASN A 245 8.07 7.52 6.18
C ASN A 245 8.33 6.58 5.00
N ASP A 246 9.03 5.46 5.21
CA ASP A 246 9.36 4.51 4.16
C ASP A 246 8.24 3.45 4.03
N GLU A 247 7.44 3.59 2.98
CA GLU A 247 6.37 2.63 2.66
C GLU A 247 6.85 1.39 1.94
N ASP A 248 8.05 1.44 1.34
CA ASP A 248 8.63 0.36 0.55
C ASP A 248 9.49 -0.61 1.37
N LEU A 249 9.68 -0.36 2.66
CA LEU A 249 10.54 -1.17 3.55
C LEU A 249 10.09 -2.63 3.75
N GLY A 250 8.99 -3.04 3.12
CA GLY A 250 8.62 -4.47 3.09
C GLY A 250 8.34 -5.11 4.46
N PHE A 251 8.15 -4.29 5.50
CA PHE A 251 7.81 -4.79 6.83
C PHE A 251 6.34 -5.19 6.92
N ASP A 252 6.07 -6.30 7.58
CA ASP A 252 4.71 -6.70 7.95
C ASP A 252 4.15 -5.79 9.06
N GLY A 253 5.03 -5.08 9.79
CA GLY A 253 4.68 -4.09 10.78
C GLY A 253 5.90 -3.58 11.55
N PHE A 254 5.71 -2.50 12.29
CA PHE A 254 6.67 -2.04 13.28
C PHE A 254 5.98 -1.63 14.58
N THR A 255 6.71 -1.70 15.67
CA THR A 255 6.27 -1.20 16.98
C THR A 255 7.37 -0.32 17.55
N ILE A 256 7.06 0.94 17.79
CA ILE A 256 7.94 1.89 18.47
C ILE A 256 7.51 1.95 19.92
N ARG A 257 8.44 1.74 20.86
CA ARG A 257 8.20 1.93 22.29
C ARG A 257 8.74 3.28 22.74
N THR A 258 7.88 4.06 23.37
CA THR A 258 8.30 5.30 24.02
C THR A 258 9.11 5.00 25.29
N ARG A 259 9.77 6.01 25.87
CA ARG A 259 10.46 5.86 27.18
C ARG A 259 9.52 5.49 28.31
N ASP A 260 8.26 5.93 28.25
CA ASP A 260 7.20 5.55 29.19
C ASP A 260 6.64 4.15 28.90
N ASN A 261 7.30 3.40 28.01
CA ASN A 261 6.95 2.04 27.62
C ASN A 261 5.60 1.90 26.91
N ILE A 262 5.09 3.00 26.32
CA ILE A 262 3.87 3.01 25.54
C ILE A 262 4.20 2.48 24.13
N PRO A 263 3.55 1.39 23.67
CA PRO A 263 3.74 0.90 22.31
C PRO A 263 2.97 1.79 21.33
N VAL A 264 3.61 2.14 20.21
CA VAL A 264 3.00 2.81 19.06
C VAL A 264 3.30 1.95 17.84
N THR A 265 2.26 1.40 17.24
CA THR A 265 2.37 0.49 16.10
C THR A 265 2.29 1.23 14.76
N SER A 266 2.67 0.56 13.68
CA SER A 266 2.50 1.08 12.32
C SER A 266 1.05 1.50 12.03
N ASN A 267 0.06 0.75 12.54
CA ASN A 267 -1.35 1.06 12.36
C ASN A 267 -1.81 2.29 13.16
N ASP A 268 -1.12 2.60 14.27
CA ASP A 268 -1.41 3.81 15.07
C ASP A 268 -0.91 5.09 14.39
N ILE A 269 0.16 4.97 13.59
CA ILE A 269 0.81 6.10 12.94
C ILE A 269 0.26 6.30 11.53
N ARG A 270 0.21 5.24 10.74
CA ARG A 270 -0.37 5.26 9.39
C ARG A 270 -1.88 5.18 9.51
N LEU A 271 -2.57 6.18 9.03
CA LEU A 271 -4.03 6.19 9.04
C LEU A 271 -4.55 5.17 8.03
N SER A 272 -4.75 3.94 8.52
CA SER A 272 -5.27 2.83 7.72
C SER A 272 -6.23 1.96 8.54
N THR A 273 -7.14 1.26 7.86
CA THR A 273 -8.05 0.32 8.49
C THR A 273 -8.19 -0.96 7.68
N GLY A 274 -8.30 -2.09 8.38
CA GLY A 274 -8.58 -3.39 7.78
C GLY A 274 -10.09 -3.65 7.66
N PHE A 275 -10.53 -4.26 6.56
CA PHE A 275 -11.91 -4.69 6.41
C PHE A 275 -11.99 -6.04 5.67
N ARG A 276 -13.08 -6.77 5.92
CA ARG A 276 -13.35 -8.02 5.21
C ARG A 276 -14.29 -7.77 4.05
N VAL A 277 -13.92 -8.25 2.88
CA VAL A 277 -14.66 -8.08 1.63
C VAL A 277 -14.81 -9.41 0.90
N THR A 278 -15.93 -9.58 0.24
CA THR A 278 -16.20 -10.74 -0.62
C THR A 278 -15.40 -10.60 -1.92
N MET A 279 -14.70 -11.67 -2.29
CA MET A 279 -14.13 -11.80 -3.64
C MET A 279 -15.10 -12.56 -4.55
N VAL A 280 -15.32 -12.00 -5.73
CA VAL A 280 -16.00 -12.65 -6.86
C VAL A 280 -14.94 -12.84 -7.93
N ASP A 281 -14.53 -14.09 -8.14
CA ASP A 281 -13.38 -14.44 -8.96
C ASP A 281 -12.09 -13.73 -8.46
N THR A 282 -11.49 -12.86 -9.29
CA THR A 282 -10.31 -12.06 -8.93
C THR A 282 -10.66 -10.63 -8.51
N SER A 283 -11.97 -10.31 -8.37
CA SER A 283 -12.45 -8.95 -8.09
C SER A 283 -12.97 -8.82 -6.67
N LEU A 284 -12.69 -7.70 -6.03
CA LEU A 284 -13.35 -7.31 -4.79
C LEU A 284 -14.77 -6.84 -5.07
N ASN A 285 -15.71 -7.18 -4.18
CA ASN A 285 -17.07 -6.63 -4.28
C ASN A 285 -17.02 -5.10 -4.10
N HIS A 286 -17.34 -4.37 -5.17
CA HIS A 286 -17.24 -2.91 -5.20
C HIS A 286 -18.18 -2.23 -4.20
N GLY A 287 -19.40 -2.77 -4.02
CA GLY A 287 -20.37 -2.20 -3.07
C GLY A 287 -19.90 -2.32 -1.62
N GLU A 288 -19.37 -3.49 -1.23
CA GLU A 288 -18.80 -3.71 0.10
C GLU A 288 -17.56 -2.82 0.32
N THR A 289 -16.69 -2.70 -0.70
CA THR A 289 -15.48 -1.88 -0.64
C THR A 289 -15.82 -0.41 -0.48
N TRP A 290 -16.71 0.14 -1.29
CA TRP A 290 -17.14 1.54 -1.19
C TRP A 290 -17.85 1.85 0.13
N THR A 291 -18.65 0.90 0.62
CA THR A 291 -19.30 1.03 1.95
C THR A 291 -18.26 1.09 3.06
N ALA A 292 -17.22 0.24 3.00
CA ALA A 292 -16.13 0.28 3.97
C ALA A 292 -15.34 1.59 3.89
N MET A 293 -15.08 2.12 2.69
CA MET A 293 -14.40 3.40 2.50
C MET A 293 -15.20 4.57 3.08
N ARG A 294 -16.52 4.66 2.81
CA ARG A 294 -17.38 5.71 3.40
C ARG A 294 -17.41 5.62 4.93
N ARG A 295 -17.48 4.40 5.47
CA ARG A 295 -17.44 4.19 6.93
C ARG A 295 -16.13 4.69 7.52
N TYR A 296 -15.01 4.35 6.90
CA TYR A 296 -13.70 4.79 7.39
C TYR A 296 -13.51 6.29 7.26
N TYR A 297 -13.94 6.90 6.16
CA TYR A 297 -13.94 8.37 6.02
C TYR A 297 -14.72 9.06 7.15
N ASN A 298 -15.93 8.57 7.44
CA ASN A 298 -16.74 9.12 8.52
C ASN A 298 -16.09 8.91 9.90
N GLN A 299 -15.40 7.79 10.10
CA GLN A 299 -14.61 7.57 11.32
C GLN A 299 -13.48 8.59 11.43
N LEU A 300 -12.66 8.77 10.38
CA LEU A 300 -11.60 9.79 10.38
C LEU A 300 -12.12 11.19 10.66
N ARG A 301 -13.29 11.55 10.12
CA ARG A 301 -13.94 12.83 10.36
C ARG A 301 -14.38 12.97 11.82
N ASN A 302 -15.03 11.95 12.37
CA ASN A 302 -15.50 11.96 13.77
C ASN A 302 -14.35 11.98 14.77
N ASP A 303 -13.23 11.36 14.44
CA ASP A 303 -12.02 11.34 15.25
C ASP A 303 -11.13 12.59 15.02
N HIS A 304 -11.62 13.59 14.27
CA HIS A 304 -10.89 14.83 13.90
C HIS A 304 -9.54 14.61 13.21
N LEU A 305 -9.37 13.46 12.57
CA LEU A 305 -8.11 13.10 11.88
C LEU A 305 -8.01 13.71 10.47
N LEU A 306 -9.12 14.18 9.90
CA LEU A 306 -9.12 14.88 8.62
C LEU A 306 -8.58 16.32 8.74
N GLU A 307 -8.67 16.92 9.94
CA GLU A 307 -8.27 18.31 10.22
C GLU A 307 -6.76 18.44 10.55
N GLN A 308 -6.09 17.34 10.81
CA GLN A 308 -4.65 17.28 11.09
C GLN A 308 -3.84 17.38 9.79
#